data_fb349815abe0e23c5d704776867cc4bb
#
_entry.id   fb349815abe0e23c5d704776867cc4bb
#
_cell.length_a   1.000
_cell.length_b   1.000
_cell.length_c   1.000
_cell.angle_alpha   90.00
_cell.angle_beta   90.00
_cell.angle_gamma   90.00
#
_symmetry.space_group_name_H-M   'P 1'
#
loop_
_entity.id
_entity.type
_entity.pdbx_description
1 polymer ?
#
loop_
_entity_poly.entity_id
_entity_poly.type
_entity_poly.pdbx_seq_one_letter_code
_entity_poly.pdbx_strand_id
1 'polypeptide(L)'
;MKPVLLVLLPAFALAACGGDEAASPASRTETGDSTSAAPAPADTAGPIDTASNEQGAETGPDANAVLASLGGDYANADLANGARQFRRCQSCHTLAEGGRHTVGPNLHGVVGRAAASADRFNFSSQLSESGLTWDLATLDAWVENPRALVPGNRMSFVGLRDAEDRRDVIAYLAVETATE
;
A
#
# COMPACT_ATOMS: atom_id res chain seq x y z
N MET A 1 -13.38 -49.70 -21.99
CA MET A 1 -12.23 -49.66 -22.92
C MET A 1 -12.08 -48.22 -23.37
N LYS A 2 -11.10 -47.50 -22.83
CA LYS A 2 -10.77 -46.11 -23.20
C LYS A 2 -9.42 -46.10 -23.89
N PRO A 3 -9.25 -45.48 -25.08
CA PRO A 3 -7.95 -45.45 -25.74
C PRO A 3 -7.02 -44.42 -25.05
N VAL A 4 -5.80 -44.87 -24.83
CA VAL A 4 -4.67 -44.07 -24.37
C VAL A 4 -4.10 -43.37 -25.59
N LEU A 5 -4.16 -42.04 -25.59
CA LEU A 5 -3.55 -41.19 -26.63
C LEU A 5 -2.13 -40.83 -26.19
N LEU A 6 -1.15 -41.42 -26.85
CA LEU A 6 0.27 -41.19 -26.70
C LEU A 6 0.64 -39.90 -27.45
N VAL A 7 1.02 -38.83 -26.77
CA VAL A 7 1.51 -37.59 -27.40
C VAL A 7 3.03 -37.57 -27.37
N LEU A 8 3.62 -37.62 -28.56
CA LEU A 8 5.07 -37.43 -28.78
C LEU A 8 5.46 -35.96 -28.54
N LEU A 9 6.50 -35.75 -27.76
CA LEU A 9 7.22 -34.48 -27.63
C LEU A 9 8.25 -34.33 -28.77
N PRO A 10 8.38 -33.17 -29.42
CA PRO A 10 9.57 -32.82 -30.17
C PRO A 10 10.61 -32.15 -29.28
N ALA A 11 11.82 -32.66 -29.35
CA ALA A 11 13.04 -32.05 -28.82
C ALA A 11 13.42 -30.83 -29.70
N PHE A 12 13.63 -29.69 -29.07
CA PHE A 12 14.24 -28.53 -29.74
C PHE A 12 15.64 -28.32 -29.20
N ALA A 13 16.58 -28.28 -30.18
CA ALA A 13 18.01 -28.20 -29.99
C ALA A 13 18.46 -26.81 -29.56
N LEU A 14 19.53 -26.79 -28.75
CA LEU A 14 20.35 -25.60 -28.43
C LEU A 14 21.04 -25.04 -29.67
N ALA A 15 21.02 -23.71 -29.76
CA ALA A 15 22.04 -22.97 -30.53
C ALA A 15 22.62 -21.89 -29.58
N ALA A 16 23.91 -22.05 -29.32
CA ALA A 16 24.79 -21.11 -28.66
C ALA A 16 25.49 -20.24 -29.74
N CYS A 17 25.54 -18.93 -29.49
CA CYS A 17 26.49 -17.94 -30.00
C CYS A 17 26.49 -16.84 -28.95
N GLY A 18 27.54 -16.39 -28.31
CA GLY A 18 28.94 -16.29 -28.67
C GLY A 18 29.27 -14.86 -29.07
N GLY A 19 30.09 -14.15 -28.25
CA GLY A 19 30.79 -12.92 -28.61
C GLY A 19 30.17 -11.65 -28.02
N ASP A 20 30.86 -10.65 -27.53
CA ASP A 20 32.22 -10.18 -27.32
C ASP A 20 32.09 -8.91 -26.45
N GLU A 21 32.82 -8.81 -25.43
CA GLU A 21 33.97 -7.96 -25.07
C GLU A 21 34.01 -6.54 -25.70
N ALA A 22 33.96 -5.49 -24.90
CA ALA A 22 35.00 -4.48 -24.81
C ALA A 22 34.55 -3.17 -24.12
N ALA A 23 35.35 -2.84 -23.14
CA ALA A 23 35.98 -1.55 -22.88
C ALA A 23 35.18 -0.45 -22.16
N SER A 24 35.59 -0.31 -20.91
CA SER A 24 35.71 0.99 -20.21
C SER A 24 36.81 1.86 -20.89
N PRO A 25 36.65 3.19 -20.86
CA PRO A 25 37.63 3.90 -20.08
C PRO A 25 37.18 5.17 -19.31
N ALA A 26 37.83 5.31 -18.17
CA ALA A 26 38.55 6.48 -17.64
C ALA A 26 37.78 7.76 -17.24
N SER A 27 37.79 7.97 -15.93
CA SER A 27 38.31 9.17 -15.21
C SER A 27 38.10 10.54 -15.84
N ARG A 28 37.35 11.37 -15.10
CA ARG A 28 37.74 12.78 -14.98
C ARG A 28 37.56 13.27 -13.54
N THR A 29 38.69 13.46 -12.90
CA THR A 29 38.95 14.26 -11.71
C THR A 29 38.80 15.73 -12.09
N GLU A 30 37.98 16.48 -11.41
CA GLU A 30 38.20 17.92 -11.27
C GLU A 30 37.89 18.35 -9.83
N THR A 31 38.96 18.76 -9.21
CA THR A 31 39.14 19.46 -7.97
C THR A 31 38.58 20.87 -8.11
N GLY A 32 37.72 21.28 -7.19
CA GLY A 32 37.23 22.65 -7.05
C GLY A 32 37.07 22.99 -5.59
N ASP A 33 38.13 23.42 -4.97
CA ASP A 33 38.25 24.12 -3.71
C ASP A 33 37.49 25.46 -3.78
N SER A 34 36.65 25.77 -2.79
CA SER A 34 36.36 27.14 -2.38
C SER A 34 35.80 27.14 -0.97
N THR A 35 36.69 27.34 -0.09
CA THR A 35 36.59 27.91 1.27
C THR A 35 35.74 29.20 1.26
N SER A 36 34.70 29.28 2.07
CA SER A 36 34.27 30.55 2.64
C SER A 36 33.59 30.33 3.99
N ALA A 37 34.17 31.02 4.96
CA ALA A 37 33.95 30.98 6.39
C ALA A 37 32.54 31.48 6.80
N ALA A 38 32.15 31.02 8.00
CA ALA A 38 31.08 31.49 8.86
C ALA A 38 31.12 33.00 9.18
N PRO A 39 30.05 33.58 9.78
CA PRO A 39 29.88 33.41 11.22
C PRO A 39 28.41 33.18 11.67
N ALA A 40 28.29 32.50 12.80
CA ALA A 40 27.10 32.48 13.63
C ALA A 40 26.88 33.84 14.33
N PRO A 41 25.63 34.17 14.66
CA PRO A 41 25.39 34.75 15.95
C PRO A 41 24.47 33.93 16.85
N ALA A 42 24.77 34.06 18.10
CA ALA A 42 24.24 33.39 19.25
C ALA A 42 22.81 33.80 19.62
N ASP A 43 22.19 32.88 20.38
CA ASP A 43 21.24 33.09 21.46
C ASP A 43 20.07 34.08 21.27
N THR A 44 18.87 33.50 21.23
CA THR A 44 17.80 33.97 22.13
C THR A 44 16.86 32.79 22.40
N ALA A 45 17.05 32.18 23.57
CA ALA A 45 16.08 31.29 24.19
C ALA A 45 14.84 32.13 24.57
N GLY A 46 13.78 32.02 23.77
CA GLY A 46 12.44 32.42 24.15
C GLY A 46 11.71 31.24 24.77
N PRO A 47 10.85 31.43 25.78
CA PRO A 47 10.08 30.36 26.36
C PRO A 47 9.17 29.75 25.32
N ILE A 48 9.27 28.43 25.15
CA ILE A 48 8.30 27.65 24.41
C ILE A 48 7.02 27.63 25.22
N ASP A 49 6.09 28.53 24.90
CA ASP A 49 4.71 28.39 25.29
C ASP A 49 4.23 27.04 24.77
N THR A 50 3.98 26.13 25.71
CA THR A 50 3.22 24.92 25.48
C THR A 50 1.79 25.33 25.15
N ALA A 51 1.59 25.85 23.95
CA ALA A 51 0.27 26.00 23.39
C ALA A 51 -0.20 24.58 23.09
N SER A 52 -1.01 24.04 23.98
CA SER A 52 -1.90 22.91 23.69
C SER A 52 -2.62 23.23 22.38
N ASN A 53 -2.19 22.59 21.31
CA ASN A 53 -2.87 22.65 20.03
C ASN A 53 -4.13 21.79 20.14
N GLU A 54 -5.14 22.33 20.80
CA GLU A 54 -6.52 21.89 20.64
C GLU A 54 -7.00 22.38 19.28
N GLN A 55 -6.45 21.79 18.21
CA GLN A 55 -7.02 21.94 16.90
C GLN A 55 -8.29 21.09 16.86
N GLY A 56 -9.39 21.84 16.72
CA GLY A 56 -10.76 21.40 16.71
C GLY A 56 -10.97 20.04 16.07
N ALA A 57 -11.58 19.17 16.86
CA ALA A 57 -12.17 17.94 16.40
C ALA A 57 -13.14 18.26 15.24
N GLU A 58 -12.71 18.06 14.02
CA GLU A 58 -13.64 17.75 12.95
C GLU A 58 -14.31 16.44 13.37
N THR A 59 -15.63 16.46 13.52
CA THR A 59 -16.46 15.38 14.03
C THR A 59 -16.51 14.23 13.01
N GLY A 60 -15.41 13.49 12.93
CA GLY A 60 -15.41 12.13 12.41
C GLY A 60 -15.74 11.15 13.53
N PRO A 61 -16.13 9.91 13.24
CA PRO A 61 -16.41 8.92 14.27
C PRO A 61 -15.19 8.76 15.17
N ASP A 62 -15.43 8.62 16.48
CA ASP A 62 -14.37 8.44 17.47
C ASP A 62 -13.50 7.24 17.10
N ALA A 63 -12.22 7.49 16.82
CA ALA A 63 -11.27 6.45 16.43
C ALA A 63 -11.26 5.27 17.41
N ASN A 64 -11.36 5.55 18.72
CA ASN A 64 -11.40 4.49 19.73
C ASN A 64 -12.68 3.66 19.63
N ALA A 65 -13.82 4.30 19.31
CA ALA A 65 -15.08 3.57 19.13
C ALA A 65 -15.01 2.68 17.88
N VAL A 66 -14.43 3.17 16.79
CA VAL A 66 -14.19 2.37 15.57
C VAL A 66 -13.30 1.18 15.89
N LEU A 67 -12.14 1.40 16.50
CA LEU A 67 -11.21 0.33 16.87
C LEU A 67 -11.86 -0.71 17.78
N ALA A 68 -12.63 -0.27 18.79
CA ALA A 68 -13.36 -1.17 19.67
C ALA A 68 -14.38 -2.02 18.91
N SER A 69 -15.02 -1.46 17.89
CA SER A 69 -16.00 -2.18 17.07
C SER A 69 -15.37 -3.25 16.18
N LEU A 70 -14.11 -3.07 15.75
CA LEU A 70 -13.36 -4.09 15.00
C LEU A 70 -13.04 -5.30 15.87
N GLY A 71 -12.82 -5.09 17.17
CA GLY A 71 -12.55 -6.15 18.16
C GLY A 71 -11.18 -6.81 17.97
N GLY A 72 -10.90 -7.81 18.82
CA GLY A 72 -9.67 -8.59 18.78
C GLY A 72 -8.41 -7.72 18.81
N ASP A 73 -7.40 -8.09 18.03
CA ASP A 73 -6.13 -7.38 17.97
C ASP A 73 -6.23 -5.99 17.35
N TYR A 74 -7.26 -5.72 16.55
CA TYR A 74 -7.50 -4.42 15.92
C TYR A 74 -7.86 -3.33 16.93
N ALA A 75 -8.45 -3.69 18.09
CA ALA A 75 -8.76 -2.73 19.15
C ALA A 75 -7.52 -2.03 19.72
N ASN A 76 -6.34 -2.63 19.56
CA ASN A 76 -5.06 -2.12 20.04
C ASN A 76 -4.10 -1.74 18.88
N ALA A 77 -4.61 -1.49 17.70
CA ALA A 77 -3.81 -1.16 16.54
C ALA A 77 -3.11 0.21 16.69
N ASP A 78 -1.87 0.31 16.22
CA ASP A 78 -1.14 1.57 16.12
C ASP A 78 -1.56 2.34 14.85
N LEU A 79 -2.47 3.30 15.01
CA LEU A 79 -2.93 4.14 13.90
C LEU A 79 -1.81 4.98 13.29
N ALA A 80 -0.80 5.39 14.07
CA ALA A 80 0.34 6.12 13.54
C ALA A 80 1.21 5.21 12.65
N ASN A 81 1.39 3.93 13.02
CA ASN A 81 1.99 2.94 12.13
C ASN A 81 1.11 2.70 10.89
N GLY A 82 -0.19 2.53 11.07
CA GLY A 82 -1.15 2.37 9.99
C GLY A 82 -1.04 3.48 8.94
N ALA A 83 -1.01 4.74 9.38
CA ALA A 83 -0.78 5.90 8.52
C ALA A 83 0.57 5.83 7.78
N ARG A 84 1.63 5.38 8.45
CA ARG A 84 2.95 5.19 7.80
C ARG A 84 2.88 4.13 6.72
N GLN A 85 2.23 3.00 6.97
CA GLN A 85 2.08 1.91 6.00
C GLN A 85 1.19 2.33 4.83
N PHE A 86 0.13 3.10 5.07
CA PHE A 86 -0.77 3.60 4.03
C PHE A 86 -0.05 4.46 2.97
N ARG A 87 1.08 5.07 3.28
CA ARG A 87 1.89 5.80 2.27
C ARG A 87 2.22 4.97 1.03
N ARG A 88 2.25 3.66 1.14
CA ARG A 88 2.46 2.74 0.00
C ARG A 88 1.22 2.59 -0.88
N CYS A 89 0.07 2.99 -0.37
CA CYS A 89 -1.23 2.85 -1.02
C CYS A 89 -1.72 4.18 -1.61
N GLN A 90 -1.38 5.30 -0.98
CA GLN A 90 -1.91 6.64 -1.29
C GLN A 90 -1.56 7.16 -2.70
N SER A 91 -0.51 6.61 -3.34
CA SER A 91 -0.19 6.94 -4.74
C SER A 91 -1.26 6.45 -5.73
N CYS A 92 -2.01 5.42 -5.34
CA CYS A 92 -3.00 4.77 -6.17
C CYS A 92 -4.43 4.89 -5.64
N HIS A 93 -4.63 5.17 -4.35
CA HIS A 93 -5.94 5.18 -3.69
C HIS A 93 -6.20 6.49 -2.96
N THR A 94 -7.48 6.89 -2.90
CA THR A 94 -7.97 8.00 -2.09
C THR A 94 -8.88 7.47 -0.99
N LEU A 95 -9.02 8.22 0.12
CA LEU A 95 -9.84 7.83 1.27
C LEU A 95 -11.08 8.71 1.46
N ALA A 96 -11.03 9.96 1.01
CA ALA A 96 -12.12 10.91 1.24
C ALA A 96 -13.46 10.37 0.70
N GLU A 97 -14.55 10.66 1.41
CA GLU A 97 -15.90 10.35 0.94
C GLU A 97 -16.17 11.02 -0.41
N GLY A 98 -16.75 10.27 -1.35
CA GLY A 98 -16.96 10.73 -2.72
C GLY A 98 -15.67 11.02 -3.50
N GLY A 99 -14.50 10.68 -2.93
CA GLY A 99 -13.20 10.89 -3.56
C GLY A 99 -13.07 10.18 -4.90
N ARG A 100 -12.31 10.78 -5.80
CA ARG A 100 -12.09 10.23 -7.14
C ARG A 100 -11.31 8.92 -7.09
N HIS A 101 -11.56 8.05 -8.05
CA HIS A 101 -10.63 6.98 -8.37
C HIS A 101 -9.37 7.54 -9.03
N THR A 102 -8.24 6.86 -8.80
CA THR A 102 -6.97 7.16 -9.44
C THR A 102 -6.49 5.92 -10.19
N VAL A 103 -5.28 5.43 -9.98
CA VAL A 103 -4.85 4.13 -10.51
C VAL A 103 -5.67 2.99 -9.88
N GLY A 104 -5.99 3.13 -8.59
CA GLY A 104 -6.88 2.25 -7.85
C GLY A 104 -8.21 2.93 -7.49
N PRO A 105 -9.18 2.15 -6.98
CA PRO A 105 -10.45 2.69 -6.53
C PRO A 105 -10.29 3.54 -5.26
N ASN A 106 -11.25 4.44 -5.02
CA ASN A 106 -11.42 5.07 -3.73
C ASN A 106 -11.77 4.01 -2.68
N LEU A 107 -11.17 4.13 -1.50
CA LEU A 107 -11.30 3.14 -0.41
C LEU A 107 -12.27 3.58 0.69
N HIS A 108 -12.98 4.73 0.53
CA HIS A 108 -13.97 5.14 1.53
C HIS A 108 -14.99 4.03 1.79
N GLY A 109 -15.24 3.70 3.06
CA GLY A 109 -16.14 2.62 3.46
C GLY A 109 -15.73 1.24 2.93
N VAL A 110 -14.43 0.97 2.77
CA VAL A 110 -13.97 -0.31 2.20
C VAL A 110 -14.23 -1.49 3.12
N VAL A 111 -14.16 -1.31 4.43
CA VAL A 111 -14.39 -2.39 5.41
C VAL A 111 -15.85 -2.86 5.35
N GLY A 112 -16.05 -4.14 5.15
CA GLY A 112 -17.38 -4.77 5.00
C GLY A 112 -17.99 -4.63 3.60
N ARG A 113 -17.37 -3.90 2.67
CA ARG A 113 -17.88 -3.70 1.31
C ARG A 113 -17.59 -4.91 0.42
N ALA A 114 -18.49 -5.24 -0.51
CA ALA A 114 -18.24 -6.26 -1.52
C ALA A 114 -17.06 -5.86 -2.42
N ALA A 115 -16.22 -6.83 -2.79
CA ALA A 115 -15.13 -6.58 -3.72
C ALA A 115 -15.67 -6.13 -5.09
N ALA A 116 -14.90 -5.29 -5.77
CA ALA A 116 -15.24 -4.73 -7.07
C ALA A 116 -16.57 -3.94 -7.13
N SER A 117 -17.08 -3.46 -5.99
CA SER A 117 -18.36 -2.72 -5.93
C SER A 117 -18.21 -1.20 -6.03
N ALA A 118 -17.00 -0.65 -6.15
CA ALA A 118 -16.84 0.80 -6.32
C ALA A 118 -17.35 1.23 -7.70
N ASP A 119 -18.33 2.13 -7.70
CA ASP A 119 -18.99 2.61 -8.91
C ASP A 119 -18.00 3.22 -9.91
N ARG A 120 -18.19 2.97 -11.19
CA ARG A 120 -17.41 3.56 -12.29
C ARG A 120 -15.91 3.25 -12.26
N PHE A 121 -15.44 2.30 -11.46
CA PHE A 121 -14.07 1.81 -11.52
C PHE A 121 -13.99 0.50 -12.32
N ASN A 122 -13.02 0.41 -13.24
CA ASN A 122 -12.84 -0.76 -14.08
C ASN A 122 -11.96 -1.81 -13.38
N PHE A 123 -12.57 -2.73 -12.66
CA PHE A 123 -11.89 -3.85 -12.01
C PHE A 123 -11.45 -4.93 -13.00
N SER A 124 -10.56 -5.83 -12.58
CA SER A 124 -10.30 -7.07 -13.33
C SER A 124 -11.50 -8.01 -13.24
N SER A 125 -11.71 -8.84 -14.27
CA SER A 125 -12.75 -9.88 -14.25
C SER A 125 -12.56 -10.81 -13.06
N GLN A 126 -11.32 -11.19 -12.76
CA GLN A 126 -10.98 -12.05 -11.63
C GLN A 126 -11.44 -11.48 -10.27
N LEU A 127 -11.27 -10.18 -10.05
CA LEU A 127 -11.74 -9.55 -8.82
C LEU A 127 -13.26 -9.38 -8.83
N SER A 128 -13.86 -9.03 -9.98
CA SER A 128 -15.31 -8.87 -10.10
C SER A 128 -16.07 -10.18 -9.89
N GLU A 129 -15.48 -11.30 -10.30
CA GLU A 129 -16.05 -12.63 -10.19
C GLU A 129 -15.68 -13.35 -8.90
N SER A 130 -14.83 -12.75 -8.07
CA SER A 130 -14.30 -13.38 -6.84
C SER A 130 -15.37 -13.62 -5.77
N GLY A 131 -16.44 -12.83 -5.75
CA GLY A 131 -17.47 -12.90 -4.72
C GLY A 131 -17.00 -12.53 -3.31
N LEU A 132 -15.81 -11.94 -3.18
CA LEU A 132 -15.22 -11.59 -1.90
C LEU A 132 -15.95 -10.39 -1.26
N THR A 133 -15.92 -10.35 0.06
CA THR A 133 -16.27 -9.17 0.86
C THR A 133 -15.01 -8.72 1.60
N TRP A 134 -14.79 -7.43 1.68
CA TRP A 134 -13.64 -6.84 2.36
C TRP A 134 -13.82 -6.83 3.88
N ASP A 135 -14.09 -7.99 4.48
CA ASP A 135 -13.96 -8.17 5.91
C ASP A 135 -12.50 -8.11 6.37
N LEU A 136 -12.26 -8.07 7.67
CA LEU A 136 -10.91 -7.91 8.22
C LEU A 136 -9.95 -9.03 7.78
N ALA A 137 -10.44 -10.26 7.73
CA ALA A 137 -9.62 -11.42 7.34
C ALA A 137 -9.28 -11.39 5.84
N THR A 138 -10.26 -11.03 5.01
CA THR A 138 -10.06 -10.88 3.56
C THR A 138 -9.13 -9.72 3.25
N LEU A 139 -9.27 -8.59 3.97
CA LEU A 139 -8.35 -7.45 3.83
C LEU A 139 -6.93 -7.82 4.27
N ASP A 140 -6.76 -8.56 5.35
CA ASP A 140 -5.45 -9.04 5.78
C ASP A 140 -4.79 -9.90 4.70
N ALA A 141 -5.48 -10.92 4.20
CA ALA A 141 -4.98 -11.78 3.13
C ALA A 141 -4.69 -11.01 1.83
N TRP A 142 -5.56 -10.02 1.50
CA TRP A 142 -5.36 -9.15 0.33
C TRP A 142 -4.13 -8.28 0.47
N VAL A 143 -3.96 -7.63 1.62
CA VAL A 143 -2.81 -6.75 1.88
C VAL A 143 -1.52 -7.56 2.03
N GLU A 144 -1.59 -8.81 2.52
CA GLU A 144 -0.44 -9.71 2.58
C GLU A 144 0.05 -10.09 1.18
N ASN A 145 -0.85 -10.55 0.31
CA ASN A 145 -0.49 -10.96 -1.05
C ASN A 145 -1.69 -10.94 -1.99
N PRO A 146 -1.94 -9.79 -2.67
CA PRO A 146 -3.09 -9.67 -3.56
C PRO A 146 -3.13 -10.70 -4.68
N ARG A 147 -1.95 -11.10 -5.19
CA ARG A 147 -1.85 -12.06 -6.30
C ARG A 147 -2.12 -13.50 -5.87
N ALA A 148 -1.84 -13.82 -4.62
CA ALA A 148 -2.17 -15.13 -4.07
C ALA A 148 -3.67 -15.26 -3.82
N LEU A 149 -4.31 -14.20 -3.28
CA LEU A 149 -5.74 -14.20 -2.99
C LEU A 149 -6.58 -14.19 -4.27
N VAL A 150 -6.25 -13.32 -5.23
CA VAL A 150 -6.96 -13.21 -6.52
C VAL A 150 -5.93 -13.19 -7.67
N PRO A 151 -5.54 -14.35 -8.20
CA PRO A 151 -4.64 -14.40 -9.35
C PRO A 151 -5.25 -13.66 -10.55
N GLY A 152 -4.44 -12.82 -11.19
CA GLY A 152 -4.90 -12.01 -12.33
C GLY A 152 -5.55 -10.67 -11.95
N ASN A 153 -5.58 -10.29 -10.67
CA ASN A 153 -5.96 -8.92 -10.29
C ASN A 153 -4.96 -7.90 -10.87
N ARG A 154 -5.39 -6.64 -10.98
CA ARG A 154 -4.59 -5.56 -11.60
C ARG A 154 -3.79 -4.73 -10.60
N MET A 155 -3.89 -4.99 -9.30
CA MET A 155 -3.18 -4.23 -8.28
C MET A 155 -1.69 -4.57 -8.32
N SER A 156 -0.86 -3.56 -8.59
CA SER A 156 0.61 -3.70 -8.61
C SER A 156 1.18 -3.44 -7.22
N PHE A 157 0.97 -4.38 -6.31
CA PHE A 157 1.44 -4.31 -4.94
C PHE A 157 2.09 -5.63 -4.54
N VAL A 158 3.25 -5.54 -3.88
CA VAL A 158 4.03 -6.72 -3.49
C VAL A 158 3.57 -7.36 -2.18
N GLY A 159 2.70 -6.66 -1.45
CA GLY A 159 2.19 -7.08 -0.16
C GLY A 159 2.98 -6.54 1.04
N LEU A 160 2.33 -6.58 2.21
CA LEU A 160 2.92 -6.37 3.54
C LEU A 160 3.05 -7.73 4.22
N ARG A 161 4.29 -8.13 4.52
CA ARG A 161 4.55 -9.45 5.13
C ARG A 161 4.35 -9.45 6.64
N ASP A 162 4.62 -8.32 7.27
CA ASP A 162 4.47 -8.16 8.71
C ASP A 162 2.99 -8.07 9.09
N ALA A 163 2.56 -8.91 10.04
CA ALA A 163 1.15 -8.99 10.43
C ALA A 163 0.70 -7.77 11.25
N GLU A 164 1.59 -7.17 12.03
CA GLU A 164 1.27 -5.96 12.78
C GLU A 164 1.09 -4.76 11.84
N ASP A 165 1.97 -4.63 10.84
CA ASP A 165 1.82 -3.61 9.80
C ASP A 165 0.50 -3.74 9.04
N ARG A 166 0.07 -4.98 8.73
CA ARG A 166 -1.23 -5.23 8.07
C ARG A 166 -2.41 -4.88 8.96
N ARG A 167 -2.39 -5.34 10.22
CA ARG A 167 -3.40 -4.99 11.22
C ARG A 167 -3.55 -3.49 11.34
N ASP A 168 -2.43 -2.79 11.51
CA ASP A 168 -2.41 -1.36 11.77
C ASP A 168 -2.92 -0.54 10.56
N VAL A 169 -2.53 -0.93 9.33
CA VAL A 169 -3.03 -0.24 8.13
C VAL A 169 -4.52 -0.51 7.87
N ILE A 170 -5.01 -1.71 8.18
CA ILE A 170 -6.43 -2.03 8.05
C ILE A 170 -7.25 -1.26 9.09
N ALA A 171 -6.78 -1.18 10.34
CA ALA A 171 -7.40 -0.37 11.38
C ALA A 171 -7.41 1.12 11.01
N TYR A 172 -6.30 1.64 10.49
CA TYR A 172 -6.21 3.00 9.97
C TYR A 172 -7.25 3.26 8.86
N LEU A 173 -7.35 2.34 7.88
CA LEU A 173 -8.37 2.45 6.83
C LEU A 173 -9.78 2.46 7.42
N ALA A 174 -10.07 1.61 8.40
CA ALA A 174 -11.39 1.58 9.03
C ALA A 174 -11.73 2.90 9.71
N VAL A 175 -10.78 3.51 10.42
CA VAL A 175 -10.98 4.79 11.10
C VAL A 175 -11.12 5.95 10.11
N GLU A 176 -10.20 6.06 9.14
CA GLU A 176 -10.19 7.17 8.16
C GLU A 176 -11.36 7.11 7.17
N THR A 177 -12.03 5.99 7.04
CA THR A 177 -13.10 5.79 6.08
C THR A 177 -14.41 5.35 6.72
N ALA A 178 -14.50 5.46 8.05
CA ALA A 178 -15.75 5.20 8.76
C ALA A 178 -16.82 6.21 8.33
N THR A 179 -17.99 5.71 8.02
CA THR A 179 -19.18 6.52 7.78
C THR A 179 -19.90 6.78 9.10
N GLU A 180 -20.41 8.00 9.28
CA GLU A 180 -21.30 8.34 10.42
C GLU A 180 -22.63 7.56 10.37
#